data_47ddebb26756d48ecaf7a1d27c458958
#
_entry.id   47ddebb26756d48ecaf7a1d27c458958
#
_cell.length_a   1.000
_cell.length_b   1.000
_cell.length_c   1.000
_cell.angle_alpha   90.00
_cell.angle_beta   90.00
_cell.angle_gamma   90.00
#
_symmetry.space_group_name_H-M   'P 1'
#
loop_
_entity.id
_entity.type
_entity.pdbx_description
1 polymer ?
#
loop_
_entity_poly.entity_id
_entity_poly.type
_entity_poly.pdbx_seq_one_letter_code
_entity_poly.pdbx_strand_id
1 'polypeptide(L)'
;LNYVLDTTKAYLASQYEMEKMLEYMMKRLEKKGLLDNTVIVLAGDHVPYDNMDVVDELAGENFGNSLEAYRSRLVIWSASMEKPVRVDKVCSSIDILPTMLNLMGVDYDSRLIIGRDILSDSTGLVLFPDRSFITDAFEYNAVTDTLTSHTGAEVSDDSFIAMQLY
;
A
#
# COMPACT_ATOMS: atom_id res chain seq x y z
N LEU A 1 22.06 -13.08 -4.46
CA LEU A 1 21.65 -11.71 -4.81
C LEU A 1 22.90 -10.82 -4.77
N ASN A 2 23.30 -10.25 -5.90
CA ASN A 2 24.51 -9.43 -6.03
C ASN A 2 24.15 -7.94 -5.95
N TYR A 3 23.65 -7.49 -4.79
CA TYR A 3 23.47 -6.07 -4.55
C TYR A 3 24.82 -5.38 -4.30
N VAL A 4 24.97 -4.18 -4.84
CA VAL A 4 26.24 -3.43 -4.79
C VAL A 4 26.31 -2.63 -3.48
N LEU A 5 25.20 -1.98 -3.08
CA LEU A 5 25.18 -1.13 -1.89
C LEU A 5 25.17 -1.95 -0.60
N ASP A 6 26.02 -1.59 0.35
CA ASP A 6 26.02 -2.19 1.67
C ASP A 6 24.77 -1.81 2.48
N THR A 7 24.19 -0.65 2.23
CA THR A 7 22.90 -0.20 2.77
C THR A 7 21.77 -1.12 2.33
N THR A 8 21.73 -1.53 1.06
CA THR A 8 20.73 -2.49 0.53
C THR A 8 20.88 -3.86 1.18
N LYS A 9 22.11 -4.33 1.37
CA LYS A 9 22.36 -5.61 2.07
C LYS A 9 21.90 -5.55 3.52
N ALA A 10 22.19 -4.45 4.23
CA ALA A 10 21.76 -4.23 5.61
C ALA A 10 20.22 -4.16 5.71
N TYR A 11 19.58 -3.45 4.78
CA TYR A 11 18.13 -3.38 4.68
C TYR A 11 17.51 -4.77 4.50
N LEU A 12 18.00 -5.55 3.55
CA LEU A 12 17.52 -6.92 3.33
C LEU A 12 17.78 -7.84 4.52
N ALA A 13 18.89 -7.66 5.24
CA ALA A 13 19.15 -8.42 6.45
C ALA A 13 18.13 -8.12 7.55
N SER A 14 17.72 -6.85 7.71
CA SER A 14 16.66 -6.47 8.66
C SER A 14 15.30 -7.03 8.26
N GLN A 15 14.96 -7.03 6.96
CA GLN A 15 13.73 -7.65 6.46
C GLN A 15 13.73 -9.17 6.69
N TYR A 16 14.86 -9.82 6.56
CA TYR A 16 15.01 -11.25 6.87
C TYR A 16 14.77 -11.57 8.36
N GLU A 17 15.23 -10.72 9.27
CA GLU A 17 14.90 -10.88 10.70
C GLU A 17 13.40 -10.68 10.97
N MET A 18 12.73 -9.80 10.23
CA MET A 18 11.27 -9.67 10.29
C MET A 18 10.56 -10.94 9.81
N GLU A 19 11.02 -11.56 8.72
CA GLU A 19 10.51 -12.85 8.23
C GLU A 19 10.60 -13.94 9.32
N LYS A 20 11.74 -14.05 9.97
CA LYS A 20 11.93 -15.01 11.09
C LYS A 20 11.00 -14.72 12.26
N MET A 21 10.78 -13.45 12.58
CA MET A 21 9.83 -13.05 13.63
C MET A 21 8.42 -13.50 13.28
N LEU A 22 7.97 -13.29 12.04
CA LEU A 22 6.66 -13.74 11.56
C LEU A 22 6.54 -15.28 11.62
N GLU A 23 7.55 -16.01 11.16
CA GLU A 23 7.60 -17.47 11.26
C GLU A 23 7.46 -17.94 12.70
N TYR A 24 8.24 -17.33 13.60
CA TYR A 24 8.18 -17.66 15.03
C TYR A 24 6.80 -17.36 15.63
N MET A 25 6.22 -16.22 15.32
CA MET A 25 4.89 -15.83 15.78
C MET A 25 3.83 -16.83 15.31
N MET A 26 3.82 -17.19 14.03
CA MET A 26 2.86 -18.14 13.47
C MET A 26 2.97 -19.52 14.11
N LYS A 27 4.20 -20.06 14.30
CA LYS A 27 4.44 -21.32 15.02
C LYS A 27 3.93 -21.27 16.46
N ARG A 28 4.06 -20.12 17.12
CA ARG A 28 3.55 -19.92 18.48
C ARG A 28 2.03 -19.89 18.55
N LEU A 29 1.38 -19.22 17.60
CA LEU A 29 -0.09 -19.19 17.48
C LEU A 29 -0.65 -20.59 17.23
N GLU A 30 -0.04 -21.33 16.29
CA GLU A 30 -0.40 -22.70 15.99
C GLU A 30 -0.29 -23.61 17.22
N LYS A 31 0.86 -23.56 17.92
CA LYS A 31 1.08 -24.36 19.16
C LYS A 31 0.07 -24.06 20.26
N LYS A 32 -0.49 -22.84 20.28
CA LYS A 32 -1.51 -22.42 21.25
C LYS A 32 -2.93 -22.68 20.77
N GLY A 33 -3.13 -23.21 19.56
CA GLY A 33 -4.46 -23.39 18.96
C GLY A 33 -5.19 -22.09 18.66
N LEU A 34 -4.45 -20.98 18.43
CA LEU A 34 -5.00 -19.66 18.17
C LEU A 34 -4.94 -19.25 16.69
N LEU A 35 -4.22 -20.02 15.87
CA LEU A 35 -3.96 -19.65 14.48
C LEU A 35 -5.24 -19.47 13.66
N ASP A 36 -6.21 -20.37 13.84
CA ASP A 36 -7.49 -20.36 13.12
C ASP A 36 -8.40 -19.18 13.50
N ASN A 37 -8.15 -18.57 14.65
CA ASN A 37 -8.87 -17.39 15.15
C ASN A 37 -8.04 -16.11 15.05
N THR A 38 -6.99 -16.11 14.22
CA THR A 38 -6.08 -14.97 14.06
C THR A 38 -6.13 -14.46 12.63
N VAL A 39 -6.26 -13.14 12.49
CA VAL A 39 -6.04 -12.41 11.25
C VAL A 39 -4.73 -11.64 11.39
N ILE A 40 -3.85 -11.77 10.41
CA ILE A 40 -2.58 -11.03 10.35
C ILE A 40 -2.70 -9.99 9.25
N VAL A 41 -2.44 -8.73 9.58
CA VAL A 41 -2.44 -7.61 8.65
C VAL A 41 -1.04 -7.03 8.62
N LEU A 42 -0.43 -7.01 7.44
CA LEU A 42 0.92 -6.48 7.21
C LEU A 42 0.84 -5.36 6.20
N ALA A 43 1.34 -4.19 6.57
CA ALA A 43 1.50 -3.05 5.68
C ALA A 43 2.86 -2.40 5.94
N GLY A 44 3.46 -1.79 4.92
CA GLY A 44 4.60 -0.90 5.13
C GLY A 44 4.14 0.35 5.88
N ASP A 45 4.96 0.83 6.82
CA ASP A 45 4.74 2.08 7.53
C ASP A 45 5.15 3.29 6.66
N HIS A 46 6.28 3.18 5.97
CA HIS A 46 6.81 4.17 5.03
C HIS A 46 7.95 3.59 4.19
N VAL A 47 8.38 4.32 3.18
CA VAL A 47 9.60 4.03 2.43
C VAL A 47 10.84 4.47 3.21
N PRO A 48 12.03 3.93 2.95
CA PRO A 48 13.28 4.34 3.62
C PRO A 48 13.75 5.71 3.13
N TYR A 49 13.11 6.79 3.56
CA TYR A 49 13.31 8.17 3.08
C TYR A 49 14.78 8.62 3.01
N ASP A 50 15.61 8.21 3.97
CA ASP A 50 17.02 8.58 4.03
C ASP A 50 17.90 7.72 3.11
N ASN A 51 17.35 6.70 2.48
CA ASN A 51 18.08 5.71 1.68
C ASN A 51 17.27 5.29 0.43
N MET A 52 16.81 6.25 -0.36
CA MET A 52 16.05 5.96 -1.59
C MET A 52 16.86 5.15 -2.60
N ASP A 53 18.19 5.25 -2.59
CA ASP A 53 19.10 4.41 -3.40
C ASP A 53 18.87 2.90 -3.16
N VAL A 54 18.43 2.51 -1.96
CA VAL A 54 18.05 1.13 -1.64
C VAL A 54 16.81 0.72 -2.43
N VAL A 55 15.84 1.61 -2.52
CA VAL A 55 14.59 1.37 -3.28
C VAL A 55 14.90 1.23 -4.76
N ASP A 56 15.71 2.14 -5.30
CA ASP A 56 16.14 2.14 -6.70
C ASP A 56 16.92 0.85 -7.04
N GLU A 57 17.87 0.45 -6.19
CA GLU A 57 18.65 -0.77 -6.41
C GLU A 57 17.77 -2.04 -6.34
N LEU A 58 16.81 -2.09 -5.42
CA LEU A 58 15.89 -3.23 -5.28
C LEU A 58 14.91 -3.33 -6.45
N ALA A 59 14.45 -2.19 -6.95
CA ALA A 59 13.57 -2.12 -8.12
C ALA A 59 14.31 -2.35 -9.44
N GLY A 60 15.62 -2.06 -9.48
CA GLY A 60 16.42 -2.09 -10.71
C GLY A 60 16.18 -0.88 -11.62
N GLU A 61 15.61 0.19 -11.10
CA GLU A 61 15.32 1.43 -11.79
C GLU A 61 15.42 2.63 -10.84
N ASN A 62 15.64 3.82 -11.38
CA ASN A 62 15.65 5.06 -10.60
C ASN A 62 14.27 5.72 -10.65
N PHE A 63 13.62 5.83 -9.50
CA PHE A 63 12.29 6.43 -9.40
C PHE A 63 12.32 7.96 -9.48
N GLY A 64 13.40 8.60 -9.04
CA GLY A 64 13.49 10.06 -9.00
C GLY A 64 12.30 10.68 -8.22
N ASN A 65 11.49 11.46 -8.93
CA ASN A 65 10.27 12.08 -8.38
C ASN A 65 8.99 11.27 -8.68
N SER A 66 9.09 10.03 -9.14
CA SER A 66 7.93 9.19 -9.43
C SER A 66 7.16 8.84 -8.16
N LEU A 67 5.83 8.89 -8.22
CA LEU A 67 4.98 8.44 -7.12
C LEU A 67 5.05 6.92 -6.91
N GLU A 68 5.51 6.15 -7.89
CA GLU A 68 5.76 4.70 -7.76
C GLU A 68 6.78 4.36 -6.66
N ALA A 69 7.68 5.29 -6.31
CA ALA A 69 8.60 5.13 -5.18
C ALA A 69 7.90 4.85 -3.85
N TYR A 70 6.65 5.32 -3.70
CA TYR A 70 5.84 5.14 -2.49
C TYR A 70 4.96 3.90 -2.51
N ARG A 71 5.03 3.11 -3.59
CA ARG A 71 4.22 1.92 -3.73
C ARG A 71 4.59 0.88 -2.68
N SER A 72 3.60 0.49 -1.89
CA SER A 72 3.72 -0.53 -0.84
C SER A 72 2.73 -1.65 -1.08
N ARG A 73 2.75 -2.67 -0.23
CA ARG A 73 1.82 -3.79 -0.28
C ARG A 73 1.07 -3.93 1.03
N LEU A 74 -0.21 -4.23 0.93
CA LEU A 74 -1.02 -4.72 2.03
C LEU A 74 -1.19 -6.23 1.88
N VAL A 75 -0.92 -6.96 2.95
CA VAL A 75 -1.19 -8.39 3.03
C VAL A 75 -2.14 -8.63 4.19
N ILE A 76 -3.28 -9.25 3.92
CA ILE A 76 -4.23 -9.71 4.93
C ILE A 76 -4.24 -11.23 4.86
N TRP A 77 -3.92 -11.89 5.96
CA TRP A 77 -3.84 -13.33 6.06
C TRP A 77 -4.72 -13.88 7.17
N SER A 78 -5.37 -14.99 6.90
CA SER A 78 -6.10 -15.80 7.89
C SER A 78 -6.00 -17.28 7.51
N ALA A 79 -5.95 -18.17 8.48
CA ALA A 79 -5.94 -19.60 8.25
C ALA A 79 -7.23 -20.11 7.56
N SER A 80 -8.32 -19.35 7.64
CA SER A 80 -9.59 -19.68 6.98
C SER A 80 -9.62 -19.36 5.48
N MET A 81 -8.58 -18.71 4.94
CA MET A 81 -8.53 -18.41 3.51
C MET A 81 -8.19 -19.65 2.69
N GLU A 82 -9.13 -20.09 1.86
CA GLU A 82 -8.94 -21.27 0.99
C GLU A 82 -7.97 -21.00 -0.17
N LYS A 83 -7.94 -19.77 -0.67
CA LYS A 83 -7.08 -19.36 -1.80
C LYS A 83 -6.74 -17.87 -1.69
N PRO A 84 -5.59 -17.45 -2.23
CA PRO A 84 -5.24 -16.04 -2.26
C PRO A 84 -6.17 -15.24 -3.17
N VAL A 85 -6.50 -14.03 -2.74
CA VAL A 85 -7.22 -13.02 -3.54
C VAL A 85 -6.25 -11.88 -3.78
N ARG A 86 -6.06 -11.52 -5.05
CA ARG A 86 -5.26 -10.35 -5.44
C ARG A 86 -6.19 -9.19 -5.76
N VAL A 87 -5.89 -8.04 -5.20
CA VAL A 87 -6.61 -6.79 -5.44
C VAL A 87 -5.61 -5.78 -5.99
N ASP A 88 -5.84 -5.33 -7.22
CA ASP A 88 -4.99 -4.35 -7.92
C ASP A 88 -5.66 -2.96 -7.97
N LYS A 89 -6.40 -2.62 -6.91
CA LYS A 89 -7.06 -1.32 -6.76
C LYS A 89 -6.08 -0.28 -6.21
N VAL A 90 -6.19 0.95 -6.69
CA VAL A 90 -5.51 2.11 -6.09
C VAL A 90 -6.07 2.34 -4.68
N CYS A 91 -5.22 2.25 -3.67
CA CYS A 91 -5.59 2.38 -2.26
C CYS A 91 -4.40 2.88 -1.43
N SER A 92 -4.67 3.32 -0.22
CA SER A 92 -3.66 3.81 0.71
C SER A 92 -3.86 3.27 2.13
N SER A 93 -2.98 3.62 3.05
CA SER A 93 -3.03 3.15 4.44
C SER A 93 -4.30 3.52 5.19
N ILE A 94 -4.98 4.62 4.82
CA ILE A 94 -6.27 5.02 5.42
C ILE A 94 -7.41 4.04 5.09
N ASP A 95 -7.28 3.25 4.03
CA ASP A 95 -8.27 2.28 3.59
C ASP A 95 -8.20 0.96 4.36
N ILE A 96 -7.12 0.73 5.11
CA ILE A 96 -6.92 -0.50 5.88
C ILE A 96 -8.01 -0.65 6.94
N LEU A 97 -8.28 0.40 7.71
CA LEU A 97 -9.23 0.34 8.81
C LEU A 97 -10.66 -0.02 8.36
N PRO A 98 -11.29 0.69 7.40
CA PRO A 98 -12.64 0.34 6.95
C PRO A 98 -12.69 -1.04 6.28
N THR A 99 -11.64 -1.45 5.57
CA THR A 99 -11.53 -2.80 5.00
C THR A 99 -11.55 -3.86 6.09
N MET A 100 -10.77 -3.67 7.15
CA MET A 100 -10.71 -4.63 8.26
C MET A 100 -12.03 -4.67 9.05
N LEU A 101 -12.67 -3.53 9.31
CA LEU A 101 -13.96 -3.48 9.99
C LEU A 101 -15.02 -4.28 9.22
N ASN A 102 -15.10 -4.09 7.90
CA ASN A 102 -16.02 -4.84 7.04
C ASN A 102 -15.70 -6.33 6.98
N LEU A 103 -14.43 -6.71 6.81
CA LEU A 103 -14.02 -8.11 6.82
C LEU A 103 -14.34 -8.83 8.13
N MET A 104 -14.27 -8.12 9.25
CA MET A 104 -14.57 -8.66 10.58
C MET A 104 -16.04 -8.54 10.97
N GLY A 105 -16.89 -7.96 10.10
CA GLY A 105 -18.31 -7.76 10.38
C GLY A 105 -18.58 -6.81 11.56
N VAL A 106 -17.71 -5.83 11.75
CA VAL A 106 -17.86 -4.82 12.82
C VAL A 106 -18.68 -3.65 12.29
N ASP A 107 -19.79 -3.37 12.97
CA ASP A 107 -20.60 -2.19 12.65
C ASP A 107 -19.87 -0.90 13.03
N TYR A 108 -19.83 0.06 12.11
CA TYR A 108 -19.23 1.37 12.33
C TYR A 108 -19.94 2.47 11.52
N ASP A 109 -19.80 3.71 11.97
CA ASP A 109 -20.28 4.87 11.21
C ASP A 109 -19.23 5.30 10.16
N SER A 110 -19.47 4.93 8.91
CA SER A 110 -18.55 5.22 7.81
C SER A 110 -18.30 6.71 7.57
N ARG A 111 -19.18 7.59 8.07
CA ARG A 111 -19.01 9.06 7.99
C ARG A 111 -17.84 9.56 8.86
N LEU A 112 -17.37 8.77 9.81
CA LEU A 112 -16.26 9.09 10.71
C LEU A 112 -14.92 8.55 10.21
N ILE A 113 -14.89 7.82 9.07
CA ILE A 113 -13.70 7.20 8.51
C ILE A 113 -13.49 7.74 7.09
N ILE A 114 -12.32 8.34 6.85
CA ILE A 114 -11.99 8.93 5.54
C ILE A 114 -11.73 7.84 4.49
N GLY A 115 -11.07 6.74 4.89
CA GLY A 115 -10.73 5.63 3.99
C GLY A 115 -11.95 4.87 3.48
N ARG A 116 -11.72 4.04 2.50
CA ARG A 116 -12.74 3.21 1.82
C ARG A 116 -12.39 1.74 1.95
N ASP A 117 -13.39 0.88 1.92
CA ASP A 117 -13.15 -0.56 1.85
C ASP A 117 -12.52 -0.91 0.49
N ILE A 118 -11.31 -1.47 0.53
CA ILE A 118 -10.56 -1.88 -0.66
C ILE A 118 -11.30 -2.94 -1.46
N LEU A 119 -12.11 -3.77 -0.80
CA LEU A 119 -12.87 -4.86 -1.42
C LEU A 119 -14.22 -4.41 -2.00
N SER A 120 -14.64 -3.16 -1.77
CA SER A 120 -15.88 -2.59 -2.33
C SER A 120 -15.68 -2.12 -3.78
N ASP A 121 -16.78 -1.75 -4.45
CA ASP A 121 -16.76 -1.16 -5.80
C ASP A 121 -16.41 0.34 -5.81
N SER A 122 -15.99 0.92 -4.67
CA SER A 122 -15.56 2.32 -4.59
C SER A 122 -14.35 2.59 -5.48
N THR A 123 -14.29 3.77 -6.08
CA THR A 123 -13.11 4.21 -6.84
C THR A 123 -11.90 4.38 -5.94
N GLY A 124 -10.72 4.01 -6.44
CA GLY A 124 -9.46 4.20 -5.74
C GLY A 124 -9.08 5.68 -5.63
N LEU A 125 -8.46 6.07 -4.52
CA LEU A 125 -7.91 7.40 -4.32
C LEU A 125 -6.76 7.34 -3.32
N VAL A 126 -5.59 7.84 -3.74
CA VAL A 126 -4.44 8.10 -2.87
C VAL A 126 -4.14 9.58 -2.91
N LEU A 127 -3.96 10.19 -1.75
CA LEU A 127 -3.60 11.60 -1.59
C LEU A 127 -2.24 11.70 -0.90
N PHE A 128 -1.38 12.56 -1.44
CA PHE A 128 -0.07 12.86 -0.87
C PHE A 128 -0.06 14.24 -0.20
N PRO A 129 0.82 14.47 0.78
CA PRO A 129 0.88 15.76 1.50
C PRO A 129 1.24 16.96 0.61
N ASP A 130 1.92 16.71 -0.51
CA ASP A 130 2.34 17.72 -1.50
C ASP A 130 1.23 18.07 -2.52
N ARG A 131 0.02 17.51 -2.34
CA ARG A 131 -1.15 17.60 -3.24
C ARG A 131 -1.03 16.73 -4.50
N SER A 132 -0.04 15.86 -4.59
CA SER A 132 -0.08 14.78 -5.57
C SER A 132 -1.22 13.82 -5.25
N PHE A 133 -1.77 13.16 -6.26
CA PHE A 133 -2.80 12.15 -6.06
C PHE A 133 -2.77 11.06 -7.14
N ILE A 134 -3.30 9.91 -6.80
CA ILE A 134 -3.52 8.79 -7.73
C ILE A 134 -4.97 8.35 -7.61
N THR A 135 -5.61 8.17 -8.75
CA THR A 135 -6.94 7.56 -8.89
C THR A 135 -6.87 6.34 -9.82
N ASP A 136 -7.97 5.62 -9.99
CA ASP A 136 -8.02 4.52 -10.96
C ASP A 136 -7.78 5.00 -12.41
N ALA A 137 -8.04 6.26 -12.71
CA ALA A 137 -7.94 6.83 -14.05
C ALA A 137 -6.72 7.73 -14.28
N PHE A 138 -6.25 8.41 -13.26
CA PHE A 138 -5.25 9.46 -13.39
C PHE A 138 -4.27 9.47 -12.22
N GLU A 139 -3.05 9.93 -12.51
CA GLU A 139 -2.03 10.30 -11.54
C GLU A 139 -1.63 11.74 -11.78
N TYR A 140 -1.63 12.56 -10.73
CA TYR A 140 -1.06 13.91 -10.73
C TYR A 140 0.12 13.98 -9.78
N ASN A 141 1.26 14.40 -10.31
CA ASN A 141 2.48 14.63 -9.54
C ASN A 141 2.73 16.13 -9.42
N ALA A 142 2.54 16.66 -8.23
CA ALA A 142 2.66 18.10 -7.96
C ALA A 142 4.12 18.59 -8.00
N VAL A 143 5.11 17.71 -7.82
CA VAL A 143 6.54 18.07 -7.89
C VAL A 143 6.97 18.35 -9.32
N THR A 144 6.48 17.55 -10.26
CA THR A 144 6.79 17.67 -11.70
C THR A 144 5.74 18.43 -12.48
N ASP A 145 4.62 18.80 -11.83
CA ASP A 145 3.43 19.40 -12.45
C ASP A 145 2.94 18.57 -13.66
N THR A 146 2.85 17.27 -13.48
CA THR A 146 2.53 16.33 -14.54
C THR A 146 1.27 15.54 -14.21
N LEU A 147 0.30 15.54 -15.14
CA LEU A 147 -0.89 14.72 -15.09
C LEU A 147 -0.78 13.59 -16.11
N THR A 148 -0.88 12.35 -15.63
CA THR A 148 -0.80 11.14 -16.45
C THR A 148 -2.13 10.39 -16.42
N SER A 149 -2.64 9.97 -17.57
CA SER A 149 -3.82 9.11 -17.67
C SER A 149 -3.42 7.63 -17.70
N HIS A 150 -4.05 6.82 -16.85
CA HIS A 150 -3.88 5.36 -16.85
C HIS A 150 -4.79 4.67 -17.87
N THR A 151 -5.85 5.35 -18.32
CA THR A 151 -6.87 4.80 -19.23
C THR A 151 -6.78 5.36 -20.64
N GLY A 152 -5.89 6.35 -20.89
CA GLY A 152 -5.84 7.10 -22.14
C GLY A 152 -6.99 8.10 -22.30
N ALA A 153 -7.81 8.32 -21.26
CA ALA A 153 -8.86 9.33 -21.28
C ALA A 153 -8.26 10.74 -21.30
N GLU A 154 -8.87 11.64 -22.09
CA GLU A 154 -8.53 13.05 -22.03
C GLU A 154 -9.04 13.67 -20.73
N VAL A 155 -8.19 14.45 -20.08
CA VAL A 155 -8.56 15.21 -18.90
C VAL A 155 -9.03 16.57 -19.35
N SER A 156 -10.27 16.94 -19.03
CA SER A 156 -10.71 18.33 -19.19
C SER A 156 -10.16 19.18 -18.04
N ASP A 157 -9.84 20.45 -18.34
CA ASP A 157 -9.38 21.41 -17.31
C ASP A 157 -10.37 21.50 -16.14
N ASP A 158 -11.67 21.42 -16.41
CA ASP A 158 -12.70 21.43 -15.37
C ASP A 158 -12.64 20.20 -14.44
N SER A 159 -12.33 19.02 -14.99
CA SER A 159 -12.18 17.79 -14.21
C SER A 159 -10.95 17.85 -13.30
N PHE A 160 -9.87 18.44 -13.82
CA PHE A 160 -8.63 18.62 -13.07
C PHE A 160 -8.80 19.62 -11.91
N ILE A 161 -9.43 20.77 -12.20
CA ILE A 161 -9.75 21.78 -11.17
C ILE A 161 -10.67 21.19 -10.08
N ALA A 162 -11.68 20.42 -10.47
CA ALA A 162 -12.57 19.76 -9.50
C ALA A 162 -11.83 18.79 -8.59
N MET A 163 -10.83 18.05 -9.11
CA MET A 163 -10.00 17.13 -8.29
C MET A 163 -9.05 17.85 -7.33
N GLN A 164 -8.60 19.06 -7.67
CA GLN A 164 -7.73 19.86 -6.79
C GLN A 164 -8.48 20.55 -5.63
N LEU A 165 -9.81 20.64 -5.70
CA LEU A 165 -10.65 21.30 -4.69
C LEU A 165 -11.15 20.36 -3.58
N TYR A 166 -10.85 19.05 -3.68
CA TYR A 166 -11.13 18.06 -2.66
C TYR A 166 -9.87 17.67 -1.90
#